data_1f5522c3d4036adb7f3726f5d0cf8640
#
_entry.id   1f5522c3d4036adb7f3726f5d0cf8640
#
_cell.length_a   1.000
_cell.length_b   1.000
_cell.length_c   1.000
_cell.angle_alpha   90.00
_cell.angle_beta   90.00
_cell.angle_gamma   90.00
#
_symmetry.space_group_name_H-M   'P 1'
#
loop_
_entity.id
_entity.type
_entity.pdbx_description
1 polymer ?
#
loop_
_entity_poly.entity_id
_entity_poly.type
_entity_poly.pdbx_seq_one_letter_code
_entity_poly.pdbx_strand_id
1 'polypeptide(L)'
;GGVGSAAVQLAKARGATVVAVTSPSKAQSLRDIGSTTIVDRDSDYTAALGQGSVDVVLDLVAGDKFPMLLDVLRPKGRYAVAGAVGGPIVDLDVRTLYLKDLSFFGCTALEPEVFGNLVKRIENGDIRPLVGAQFPLRDIAQAQAAFAQKAYTGKIVLTVGHSD
;
A
#
# COMPACT_ATOMS: atom_id res chain seq x y z
N GLY A 1 -1.12 6.48 -0.70
CA GLY A 1 -1.98 6.84 0.44
C GLY A 1 -1.42 6.39 1.77
N GLY A 2 -2.20 6.55 2.86
CA GLY A 2 -1.75 6.26 4.22
C GLY A 2 -1.33 4.81 4.45
N VAL A 3 -2.13 3.83 4.02
CA VAL A 3 -1.82 2.40 4.21
C VAL A 3 -0.60 1.99 3.38
N GLY A 4 -0.57 2.36 2.09
CA GLY A 4 0.55 1.98 1.22
C GLY A 4 1.89 2.57 1.68
N SER A 5 1.91 3.84 2.13
CA SER A 5 3.15 4.45 2.64
C SER A 5 3.62 3.81 3.97
N ALA A 6 2.70 3.39 4.83
CA ALA A 6 3.06 2.61 6.02
C ALA A 6 3.61 1.23 5.65
N ALA A 7 2.99 0.55 4.68
CA ALA A 7 3.44 -0.76 4.20
C ALA A 7 4.87 -0.72 3.63
N VAL A 8 5.21 0.30 2.84
CA VAL A 8 6.58 0.51 2.31
C VAL A 8 7.58 0.60 3.47
N GLN A 9 7.32 1.44 4.46
CA GLN A 9 8.22 1.62 5.60
C GLN A 9 8.34 0.35 6.45
N LEU A 10 7.21 -0.34 6.73
CA LEU A 10 7.20 -1.58 7.51
C LEU A 10 7.93 -2.72 6.79
N ALA A 11 7.80 -2.82 5.46
CA ALA A 11 8.52 -3.81 4.67
C ALA A 11 10.02 -3.52 4.67
N LYS A 12 10.42 -2.25 4.47
CA LYS A 12 11.81 -1.82 4.56
C LYS A 12 12.43 -2.12 5.93
N ALA A 13 11.72 -1.79 7.01
CA ALA A 13 12.17 -2.05 8.38
C ALA A 13 12.36 -3.54 8.68
N ARG A 14 11.77 -4.43 7.87
CA ARG A 14 11.97 -5.89 7.91
C ARG A 14 13.07 -6.38 6.97
N GLY A 15 13.82 -5.49 6.33
CA GLY A 15 14.90 -5.80 5.41
C GLY A 15 14.45 -6.21 3.99
N ALA A 16 13.17 -5.98 3.63
CA ALA A 16 12.69 -6.30 2.30
C ALA A 16 13.18 -5.29 1.25
N THR A 17 13.43 -5.77 0.03
CA THR A 17 13.50 -4.93 -1.17
C THR A 17 12.09 -4.57 -1.58
N VAL A 18 11.76 -3.28 -1.62
CA VAL A 18 10.39 -2.81 -1.78
C VAL A 18 10.16 -2.27 -3.17
N VAL A 19 9.23 -2.88 -3.90
CA VAL A 19 8.65 -2.35 -5.13
C VAL A 19 7.34 -1.65 -4.79
N ALA A 20 7.19 -0.39 -5.15
CA ALA A 20 5.95 0.34 -4.97
C ALA A 20 5.28 0.65 -6.30
N VAL A 21 4.00 0.30 -6.41
CA VAL A 21 3.15 0.63 -7.55
C VAL A 21 2.42 1.95 -7.24
N THR A 22 2.64 2.98 -8.07
CA THR A 22 2.07 4.31 -7.83
C THR A 22 2.02 5.15 -9.11
N SER A 23 1.39 6.33 -9.03
CA SER A 23 1.50 7.33 -10.09
C SER A 23 2.89 7.99 -10.12
N PRO A 24 3.37 8.45 -11.28
CA PRO A 24 4.66 9.13 -11.39
C PRO A 24 4.83 10.31 -10.44
N SER A 25 3.76 11.07 -10.20
CA SER A 25 3.75 12.24 -9.30
C SER A 25 4.11 11.92 -7.84
N LYS A 26 3.94 10.67 -7.40
CA LYS A 26 4.24 10.20 -6.03
C LYS A 26 5.52 9.38 -5.93
N ALA A 27 6.19 9.15 -7.04
CA ALA A 27 7.35 8.27 -7.11
C ALA A 27 8.45 8.68 -6.12
N GLN A 28 8.80 9.96 -6.10
CA GLN A 28 9.86 10.46 -5.22
C GLN A 28 9.50 10.27 -3.73
N SER A 29 8.29 10.63 -3.32
CA SER A 29 7.84 10.44 -1.94
C SER A 29 7.96 8.99 -1.46
N LEU A 30 7.76 8.02 -2.36
CA LEU A 30 7.88 6.61 -1.99
C LEU A 30 9.32 6.12 -1.95
N ARG A 31 10.22 6.67 -2.80
CA ARG A 31 11.66 6.44 -2.68
C ARG A 31 12.21 6.95 -1.36
N ASP A 32 11.81 8.15 -0.95
CA ASP A 32 12.27 8.80 0.29
C ASP A 32 11.94 7.98 1.53
N ILE A 33 10.84 7.22 1.51
CA ILE A 33 10.43 6.35 2.62
C ILE A 33 10.87 4.89 2.49
N GLY A 34 11.59 4.55 1.41
CA GLY A 34 12.29 3.28 1.31
C GLY A 34 11.88 2.34 0.20
N SER A 35 11.08 2.79 -0.77
CA SER A 35 10.88 2.01 -1.98
C SER A 35 12.15 2.00 -2.83
N THR A 36 12.59 0.80 -3.20
CA THR A 36 13.78 0.60 -4.03
C THR A 36 13.44 0.79 -5.51
N THR A 37 12.27 0.32 -5.90
CA THR A 37 11.78 0.36 -7.29
C THR A 37 10.38 0.95 -7.33
N ILE A 38 10.13 1.79 -8.33
CA ILE A 38 8.79 2.33 -8.60
C ILE A 38 8.29 1.76 -9.92
N VAL A 39 7.07 1.27 -9.90
CA VAL A 39 6.33 0.82 -11.08
C VAL A 39 5.13 1.75 -11.26
N ASP A 40 4.91 2.23 -12.48
CA ASP A 40 3.73 3.02 -12.78
C ASP A 40 2.49 2.12 -12.66
N ARG A 41 1.48 2.60 -11.93
CA ARG A 41 0.23 1.86 -11.72
C ARG A 41 -0.52 1.55 -13.01
N ASP A 42 -0.30 2.33 -14.06
CA ASP A 42 -0.98 2.17 -15.35
C ASP A 42 -0.17 1.29 -16.33
N SER A 43 1.06 0.87 -15.95
CA SER A 43 1.92 0.01 -16.76
C SER A 43 1.55 -1.47 -16.67
N ASP A 44 2.19 -2.27 -17.51
CA ASP A 44 2.22 -3.72 -17.39
C ASP A 44 3.27 -4.13 -16.35
N TYR A 45 2.80 -4.73 -15.25
CA TYR A 45 3.67 -5.10 -14.13
C TYR A 45 4.59 -6.28 -14.47
N THR A 46 4.13 -7.19 -15.32
CA THR A 46 4.93 -8.33 -15.77
C THR A 46 6.06 -7.89 -16.69
N ALA A 47 5.79 -6.94 -17.57
CA ALA A 47 6.83 -6.34 -18.41
C ALA A 47 7.85 -5.54 -17.59
N ALA A 48 7.39 -4.83 -16.54
CA ALA A 48 8.25 -4.00 -15.71
C ALA A 48 9.13 -4.79 -14.72
N LEU A 49 8.63 -5.89 -14.17
CA LEU A 49 9.26 -6.63 -13.08
C LEU A 49 9.76 -8.03 -13.49
N GLY A 50 9.18 -8.61 -14.53
CA GLY A 50 9.36 -10.01 -14.89
C GLY A 50 8.39 -10.95 -14.18
N GLN A 51 8.09 -12.09 -14.78
CA GLN A 51 7.29 -13.14 -14.15
C GLN A 51 8.06 -13.77 -12.98
N GLY A 52 7.35 -14.09 -11.92
CA GLY A 52 7.92 -14.81 -10.78
C GLY A 52 9.06 -14.08 -10.07
N SER A 53 9.07 -12.76 -10.10
CA SER A 53 10.17 -11.92 -9.57
C SER A 53 9.94 -11.44 -8.13
N VAL A 54 8.73 -11.60 -7.59
CA VAL A 54 8.30 -11.02 -6.30
C VAL A 54 7.89 -12.11 -5.31
N ASP A 55 8.31 -12.00 -4.06
CA ASP A 55 7.98 -12.95 -2.99
C ASP A 55 6.59 -12.71 -2.40
N VAL A 56 6.23 -11.44 -2.24
CA VAL A 56 5.02 -11.01 -1.55
C VAL A 56 4.38 -9.84 -2.29
N VAL A 57 3.10 -9.91 -2.51
CA VAL A 57 2.27 -8.78 -2.94
C VAL A 57 1.37 -8.35 -1.79
N LEU A 58 1.38 -7.06 -1.46
CA LEU A 58 0.35 -6.44 -0.62
C LEU A 58 -0.52 -5.55 -1.49
N ASP A 59 -1.77 -5.96 -1.66
CA ASP A 59 -2.73 -5.29 -2.53
C ASP A 59 -3.78 -4.52 -1.73
N LEU A 60 -3.98 -3.25 -2.12
CA LEU A 60 -4.95 -2.32 -1.56
C LEU A 60 -5.99 -1.91 -2.61
N VAL A 61 -5.87 -2.41 -3.82
CA VAL A 61 -6.56 -1.90 -5.01
C VAL A 61 -7.46 -2.97 -5.64
N ALA A 62 -6.96 -4.19 -5.81
CA ALA A 62 -7.61 -5.27 -6.57
C ALA A 62 -7.97 -4.84 -8.02
N GLY A 63 -9.14 -5.24 -8.52
CA GLY A 63 -9.61 -4.86 -9.86
C GLY A 63 -8.81 -5.49 -11.00
N ASP A 64 -8.78 -4.82 -12.14
CA ASP A 64 -8.28 -5.36 -13.41
C ASP A 64 -6.80 -5.75 -13.43
N LYS A 65 -6.00 -5.20 -12.49
CA LYS A 65 -4.57 -5.51 -12.37
C LYS A 65 -4.27 -6.77 -11.55
N PHE A 66 -5.30 -7.37 -10.93
CA PHE A 66 -5.14 -8.55 -10.08
C PHE A 66 -4.39 -9.72 -10.78
N PRO A 67 -4.70 -10.11 -12.02
CA PRO A 67 -3.97 -11.20 -12.68
C PRO A 67 -2.47 -10.92 -12.81
N MET A 68 -2.08 -9.70 -13.17
CA MET A 68 -0.66 -9.32 -13.29
C MET A 68 0.08 -9.39 -11.94
N LEU A 69 -0.63 -9.11 -10.83
CA LEU A 69 -0.05 -9.25 -9.48
C LEU A 69 0.24 -10.71 -9.13
N LEU A 70 -0.56 -11.66 -9.64
CA LEU A 70 -0.29 -13.09 -9.49
C LEU A 70 0.83 -13.56 -10.42
N ASP A 71 0.95 -12.98 -11.60
CA ASP A 71 1.99 -13.34 -12.57
C ASP A 71 3.39 -12.96 -12.06
N VAL A 72 3.54 -11.81 -11.43
CA VAL A 72 4.82 -11.38 -10.86
C VAL A 72 5.21 -12.16 -9.59
N LEU A 73 4.29 -12.82 -8.91
CA LEU A 73 4.60 -13.68 -7.77
C LEU A 73 5.37 -14.93 -8.23
N ARG A 74 6.47 -15.22 -7.54
CA ARG A 74 7.21 -16.48 -7.72
C ARG A 74 6.43 -17.68 -7.19
N PRO A 75 6.82 -18.92 -7.54
CA PRO A 75 6.30 -20.11 -6.87
C PRO A 75 6.42 -20.01 -5.35
N LYS A 76 5.37 -20.42 -4.64
CA LYS A 76 5.20 -20.25 -3.17
C LYS A 76 5.12 -18.80 -2.71
N GLY A 77 4.84 -17.88 -3.62
CA GLY A 77 4.61 -16.47 -3.33
C GLY A 77 3.33 -16.25 -2.51
N ARG A 78 3.25 -15.09 -1.87
CA ARG A 78 2.14 -14.73 -0.98
C ARG A 78 1.43 -13.48 -1.48
N TYR A 79 0.12 -13.57 -1.61
CA TYR A 79 -0.74 -12.45 -1.93
C TYR A 79 -1.56 -12.05 -0.72
N ALA A 80 -1.42 -10.84 -0.24
CA ALA A 80 -2.17 -10.28 0.88
C ALA A 80 -3.04 -9.12 0.39
N VAL A 81 -4.34 -9.14 0.68
CA VAL A 81 -5.28 -8.10 0.26
C VAL A 81 -5.89 -7.40 1.48
N ALA A 82 -5.82 -6.08 1.48
CA ALA A 82 -6.36 -5.22 2.54
C ALA A 82 -7.22 -4.08 2.01
N GLY A 83 -7.64 -4.11 0.75
CA GLY A 83 -8.52 -3.14 0.13
C GLY A 83 -8.83 -3.49 -1.32
N ALA A 84 -9.91 -2.91 -1.85
CA ALA A 84 -10.41 -3.19 -3.20
C ALA A 84 -10.97 -1.93 -3.87
N VAL A 85 -10.22 -0.82 -3.81
CA VAL A 85 -10.69 0.48 -4.34
C VAL A 85 -10.77 0.51 -5.86
N GLY A 86 -10.10 -0.42 -6.55
CA GLY A 86 -10.14 -0.59 -8.01
C GLY A 86 -11.25 -1.52 -8.49
N GLY A 87 -11.95 -2.19 -7.57
CA GLY A 87 -13.05 -3.12 -7.83
C GLY A 87 -12.93 -4.38 -6.98
N PRO A 88 -14.03 -4.81 -6.33
CA PRO A 88 -13.98 -5.95 -5.40
C PRO A 88 -14.08 -7.32 -6.10
N ILE A 89 -14.53 -7.35 -7.35
CA ILE A 89 -14.69 -8.57 -8.12
C ILE A 89 -13.52 -8.70 -9.09
N VAL A 90 -12.85 -9.85 -9.05
CA VAL A 90 -11.67 -10.15 -9.88
C VAL A 90 -11.78 -11.53 -10.48
N ASP A 91 -11.21 -11.73 -11.67
CA ASP A 91 -11.11 -13.03 -12.30
C ASP A 91 -9.83 -13.76 -11.83
N LEU A 92 -10.00 -14.98 -11.34
CA LEU A 92 -8.90 -15.85 -10.92
C LEU A 92 -8.80 -17.08 -11.84
N ASP A 93 -7.69 -17.19 -12.58
CA ASP A 93 -7.30 -18.47 -13.14
C ASP A 93 -6.75 -19.37 -12.02
N VAL A 94 -7.54 -20.33 -11.59
CA VAL A 94 -7.21 -21.24 -10.50
C VAL A 94 -5.92 -22.05 -10.79
N ARG A 95 -5.55 -22.22 -12.06
CA ARG A 95 -4.29 -22.87 -12.44
C ARG A 95 -3.08 -22.03 -11.96
N THR A 96 -3.15 -20.72 -12.07
CA THR A 96 -2.09 -19.83 -11.54
C THR A 96 -1.90 -20.03 -10.04
N LEU A 97 -3.00 -20.19 -9.28
CA LEU A 97 -2.94 -20.42 -7.85
C LEU A 97 -2.24 -21.75 -7.50
N TYR A 98 -2.73 -22.89 -8.05
CA TYR A 98 -2.20 -24.19 -7.62
C TYR A 98 -0.89 -24.58 -8.30
N LEU A 99 -0.62 -24.17 -9.55
CA LEU A 99 0.64 -24.51 -10.22
C LEU A 99 1.84 -23.72 -9.65
N LYS A 100 1.58 -22.57 -9.04
CA LYS A 100 2.61 -21.79 -8.33
C LYS A 100 2.59 -22.03 -6.80
N ASP A 101 1.73 -22.85 -6.26
CA ASP A 101 1.57 -23.03 -4.80
C ASP A 101 1.40 -21.70 -4.06
N LEU A 102 0.59 -20.77 -4.59
CA LEU A 102 0.41 -19.45 -3.99
C LEU A 102 -0.43 -19.51 -2.72
N SER A 103 -0.13 -18.64 -1.78
CA SER A 103 -0.94 -18.44 -0.56
C SER A 103 -1.64 -17.08 -0.60
N PHE A 104 -2.94 -17.05 -0.33
CA PHE A 104 -3.75 -15.84 -0.28
C PHE A 104 -4.18 -15.52 1.14
N PHE A 105 -4.09 -14.24 1.51
CA PHE A 105 -4.41 -13.74 2.84
C PHE A 105 -5.35 -12.54 2.76
N GLY A 106 -6.50 -12.62 3.42
CA GLY A 106 -7.34 -11.46 3.72
C GLY A 106 -6.83 -10.76 4.97
N CYS A 107 -6.71 -9.42 4.91
CA CYS A 107 -6.07 -8.63 5.96
C CYS A 107 -7.01 -7.53 6.46
N THR A 108 -7.90 -7.85 7.42
CA THR A 108 -8.81 -6.88 8.06
C THR A 108 -8.82 -7.04 9.58
N ALA A 109 -8.97 -8.27 10.07
CA ALA A 109 -8.96 -8.52 11.50
C ALA A 109 -7.54 -8.35 12.07
N LEU A 110 -7.45 -7.69 13.22
CA LEU A 110 -6.18 -7.44 13.89
C LEU A 110 -6.14 -8.22 15.20
N GLU A 111 -5.01 -8.89 15.43
CA GLU A 111 -4.71 -9.45 16.75
C GLU A 111 -4.48 -8.31 17.75
N PRO A 112 -4.80 -8.51 19.05
CA PRO A 112 -4.72 -7.46 20.07
C PRO A 112 -3.34 -6.76 20.15
N GLU A 113 -2.27 -7.49 19.87
CA GLU A 113 -0.91 -7.01 19.98
C GLU A 113 -0.48 -6.07 18.83
N VAL A 114 -1.20 -6.10 17.70
CA VAL A 114 -0.79 -5.40 16.46
C VAL A 114 -0.69 -3.90 16.70
N PHE A 115 -1.68 -3.32 17.39
CA PHE A 115 -1.66 -1.87 17.65
C PHE A 115 -0.50 -1.47 18.57
N GLY A 116 -0.30 -2.19 19.66
CA GLY A 116 0.82 -1.93 20.58
C GLY A 116 2.18 -2.09 19.92
N ASN A 117 2.33 -3.08 19.03
CA ASN A 117 3.55 -3.27 18.25
C ASN A 117 3.77 -2.15 17.23
N LEU A 118 2.70 -1.62 16.63
CA LEU A 118 2.80 -0.48 15.71
C LEU A 118 3.26 0.79 16.45
N VAL A 119 2.69 1.07 17.64
CA VAL A 119 3.09 2.21 18.47
C VAL A 119 4.58 2.14 18.79
N LYS A 120 5.08 0.99 19.27
CA LYS A 120 6.51 0.79 19.54
C LYS A 120 7.39 1.06 18.34
N ARG A 121 6.98 0.66 17.14
CA ARG A 121 7.75 0.93 15.93
C ARG A 121 7.78 2.42 15.56
N ILE A 122 6.72 3.15 15.84
CA ILE A 122 6.68 4.61 15.65
C ILE A 122 7.61 5.28 16.68
N GLU A 123 7.52 4.89 17.93
CA GLU A 123 8.35 5.43 19.04
C GLU A 123 9.85 5.16 18.81
N ASN A 124 10.19 3.99 18.27
CA ASN A 124 11.58 3.63 17.93
C ASN A 124 12.08 4.31 16.62
N GLY A 125 11.21 5.03 15.90
CA GLY A 125 11.58 5.67 14.64
C GLY A 125 11.67 4.73 13.43
N ASP A 126 11.23 3.45 13.56
CA ASP A 126 11.23 2.48 12.46
C ASP A 126 10.30 2.89 11.32
N ILE A 127 9.20 3.55 11.67
CA ILE A 127 8.24 4.11 10.73
C ILE A 127 7.77 5.48 11.19
N ARG A 128 7.40 6.31 10.24
CA ARG A 128 6.85 7.65 10.47
C ARG A 128 5.51 7.81 9.74
N PRO A 129 4.41 8.06 10.45
CA PRO A 129 3.14 8.41 9.82
C PRO A 129 3.30 9.68 8.97
N LEU A 130 2.91 9.60 7.70
CA LEU A 130 3.02 10.73 6.79
C LEU A 130 1.76 11.59 6.86
N VAL A 131 1.94 12.88 7.09
CA VAL A 131 0.89 13.90 7.00
C VAL A 131 1.12 14.69 5.72
N GLY A 132 0.22 14.51 4.74
CA GLY A 132 0.29 15.18 3.44
C GLY A 132 -0.31 16.58 3.45
N ALA A 133 -1.32 16.82 4.29
CA ALA A 133 -1.92 18.13 4.49
C ALA A 133 -2.63 18.20 5.85
N GLN A 134 -2.81 19.42 6.36
CA GLN A 134 -3.57 19.69 7.59
C GLN A 134 -4.61 20.77 7.33
N PHE A 135 -5.80 20.60 7.89
CA PHE A 135 -6.88 21.57 7.83
C PHE A 135 -7.51 21.74 9.22
N PRO A 136 -7.99 22.93 9.59
CA PRO A 136 -8.87 23.08 10.73
C PRO A 136 -10.13 22.21 10.56
N LEU A 137 -10.68 21.64 11.64
CA LEU A 137 -11.90 20.83 11.58
C LEU A 137 -13.07 21.57 10.92
N ARG A 138 -13.19 22.90 11.16
CA ARG A 138 -14.22 23.72 10.52
C ARG A 138 -14.15 23.73 8.99
N ASP A 139 -12.97 23.44 8.41
CA ASP A 139 -12.73 23.45 6.97
C ASP A 139 -12.81 22.03 6.37
N ILE A 140 -13.54 21.12 7.01
CA ILE A 140 -13.66 19.70 6.62
C ILE A 140 -14.08 19.54 5.14
N ALA A 141 -14.94 20.41 4.62
CA ALA A 141 -15.37 20.35 3.23
C ALA A 141 -14.17 20.55 2.26
N GLN A 142 -13.27 21.46 2.58
CA GLN A 142 -12.04 21.69 1.80
C GLN A 142 -11.09 20.49 1.93
N ALA A 143 -10.95 19.94 3.13
CA ALA A 143 -10.14 18.75 3.37
C ALA A 143 -10.66 17.53 2.58
N GLN A 144 -11.98 17.34 2.51
CA GLN A 144 -12.59 16.27 1.72
C GLN A 144 -12.40 16.48 0.21
N ALA A 145 -12.52 17.72 -0.28
CA ALA A 145 -12.25 18.05 -1.67
C ALA A 145 -10.77 17.77 -2.03
N ALA A 146 -9.84 18.17 -1.17
CA ALA A 146 -8.41 17.89 -1.33
C ALA A 146 -8.12 16.39 -1.30
N PHE A 147 -8.78 15.63 -0.43
CA PHE A 147 -8.66 14.16 -0.37
C PHE A 147 -9.13 13.49 -1.65
N ALA A 148 -10.25 13.96 -2.22
CA ALA A 148 -10.80 13.41 -3.47
C ALA A 148 -9.83 13.56 -4.66
N GLN A 149 -9.01 14.61 -4.67
CA GLN A 149 -7.99 14.83 -5.71
C GLN A 149 -6.84 13.81 -5.66
N LYS A 150 -6.67 13.08 -4.54
CA LYS A 150 -5.62 12.07 -4.32
C LYS A 150 -4.19 12.57 -4.59
N ALA A 151 -3.95 13.88 -4.45
CA ALA A 151 -2.66 14.51 -4.75
C ALA A 151 -1.59 14.22 -3.70
N TYR A 152 -1.97 14.01 -2.46
CA TYR A 152 -1.06 13.85 -1.33
C TYR A 152 -0.60 12.40 -1.11
N THR A 153 0.63 12.26 -0.61
CA THR A 153 1.13 11.00 -0.03
C THR A 153 0.93 11.08 1.50
N GLY A 154 0.38 10.01 2.09
CA GLY A 154 0.06 9.99 3.52
C GLY A 154 -1.40 10.33 3.81
N LYS A 155 -1.65 10.89 4.99
CA LYS A 155 -2.98 11.24 5.50
C LYS A 155 -3.24 12.75 5.41
N ILE A 156 -4.49 13.14 5.23
CA ILE A 156 -4.97 14.48 5.54
C ILE A 156 -5.45 14.46 6.99
N VAL A 157 -4.98 15.40 7.79
CA VAL A 157 -5.28 15.51 9.23
C VAL A 157 -6.15 16.74 9.47
N LEU A 158 -7.16 16.59 10.31
CA LEU A 158 -7.98 17.70 10.79
C LEU A 158 -7.50 18.08 12.20
N THR A 159 -7.19 19.36 12.39
CA THR A 159 -6.83 19.89 13.71
C THR A 159 -8.08 20.38 14.43
N VAL A 160 -8.26 19.90 15.65
CA VAL A 160 -9.32 20.38 16.55
C VAL A 160 -8.71 21.51 17.38
N GLY A 161 -9.05 22.76 17.05
CA GLY A 161 -8.66 23.91 17.85
C GLY A 161 -9.43 23.92 19.17
N HIS A 162 -8.76 24.20 20.28
CA HIS A 162 -9.46 24.71 21.45
C HIS A 162 -9.93 26.12 21.06
N SER A 163 -11.22 26.38 21.17
CA SER A 163 -11.76 27.76 21.11
C SER A 163 -11.24 28.46 22.35
N ASP A 164 -10.36 29.44 22.18
CA ASP A 164 -10.08 30.43 23.21
C ASP A 164 -11.32 31.28 23.46
#